data_3dbd8ffbe902e4cb7f68b800ea5739fe
#
_entry.id   3dbd8ffbe902e4cb7f68b800ea5739fe
#
_cell.length_a   1.000
_cell.length_b   1.000
_cell.length_c   1.000
_cell.angle_alpha   90.00
_cell.angle_beta   90.00
_cell.angle_gamma   90.00
#
_symmetry.space_group_name_H-M   'P 1'
#
loop_
_entity.id
_entity.type
_entity.pdbx_description
1 polymer ?
#
loop_
_entity_poly.entity_id
_entity_poly.type
_entity_poly.pdbx_seq_one_letter_code
_entity_poly.pdbx_strand_id
1 'polypeptide(L)'
;IAGLRGSATLAGYCATKGGVRLFGKAIAMECAARGDNIRVNTVHPGVIDTPIWGKIRPDLAAPGHNAPIDIEEIGRASAPLGRVGKPQDIANGVLFLASDASNYITGTELVIDGGITGGAIARRGPLAARPEDE
;
A
#
# COMPACT_ATOMS: atom_id res chain seq x y z
N ILE A 1 -0.41 3.31 -1.04
CA ILE A 1 0.60 3.97 -1.90
C ILE A 1 0.16 5.31 -2.48
N ALA A 2 -1.11 5.68 -2.39
CA ALA A 2 -1.62 6.98 -2.88
C ALA A 2 -1.00 8.20 -2.17
N GLY A 3 -0.40 8.03 -0.99
CA GLY A 3 0.38 9.05 -0.32
C GLY A 3 1.84 9.14 -0.77
N LEU A 4 2.27 8.23 -1.66
CA LEU A 4 3.65 8.14 -2.17
C LEU A 4 3.75 8.55 -3.64
N ARG A 5 2.67 8.33 -4.41
CA ARG A 5 2.61 8.68 -5.83
C ARG A 5 1.22 9.22 -6.18
N GLY A 6 1.16 10.06 -7.21
CA GLY A 6 -0.10 10.54 -7.77
C GLY A 6 -0.85 9.45 -8.51
N SER A 7 -2.17 9.59 -8.54
CA SER A 7 -3.06 8.76 -9.34
C SER A 7 -4.09 9.65 -10.03
N ALA A 8 -4.27 9.47 -11.34
CA ALA A 8 -5.27 10.21 -12.09
C ALA A 8 -6.66 9.99 -11.44
N THR A 9 -7.51 11.00 -11.47
CA THR A 9 -8.86 11.03 -10.88
C THR A 9 -8.93 10.95 -9.35
N LEU A 10 -7.82 10.71 -8.64
CA LEU A 10 -7.76 10.53 -7.19
C LEU A 10 -7.00 11.66 -6.45
N ALA A 11 -6.98 12.88 -6.98
CA ALA A 11 -6.20 14.00 -6.41
C ALA A 11 -6.51 14.24 -4.91
N GLY A 12 -7.80 14.32 -4.54
CA GLY A 12 -8.22 14.49 -3.14
C GLY A 12 -7.80 13.32 -2.25
N TYR A 13 -7.93 12.09 -2.74
CA TYR A 13 -7.49 10.90 -2.02
C TYR A 13 -5.97 10.88 -1.82
N CYS A 14 -5.19 11.21 -2.86
CA CYS A 14 -3.75 11.33 -2.76
C CYS A 14 -3.33 12.41 -1.75
N ALA A 15 -4.01 13.56 -1.74
CA ALA A 15 -3.75 14.62 -0.78
C ALA A 15 -3.98 14.16 0.67
N THR A 16 -5.09 13.46 0.96
CA THR A 16 -5.37 12.93 2.31
C THR A 16 -4.33 11.90 2.74
N LYS A 17 -3.94 10.99 1.85
CA LYS A 17 -2.94 9.95 2.15
C LYS A 17 -1.51 10.52 2.26
N GLY A 18 -1.17 11.55 1.48
CA GLY A 18 0.06 12.31 1.63
C GLY A 18 0.10 13.07 2.97
N GLY A 19 -1.05 13.61 3.39
CA GLY A 19 -1.22 14.22 4.71
C GLY A 19 -0.93 13.22 5.83
N VAL A 20 -1.51 12.02 5.80
CA VAL A 20 -1.24 10.95 6.80
C VAL A 20 0.26 10.62 6.86
N ARG A 21 0.93 10.56 5.72
CA ARG A 21 2.36 10.28 5.62
C ARG A 21 3.21 11.30 6.39
N LEU A 22 3.03 12.59 6.12
CA LEU A 22 3.79 13.67 6.78
C LEU A 22 3.34 13.89 8.22
N PHE A 23 2.05 13.78 8.50
CA PHE A 23 1.51 13.85 9.85
C PHE A 23 2.16 12.80 10.77
N GLY A 24 2.25 11.54 10.31
CA GLY A 24 2.91 10.48 11.07
C GLY A 24 4.36 10.80 11.41
N LYS A 25 5.13 11.39 10.47
CA LYS A 25 6.51 11.83 10.71
C LYS A 25 6.58 12.97 11.73
N ALA A 26 5.70 13.96 11.62
CA ALA A 26 5.66 15.07 12.56
C ALA A 26 5.38 14.61 13.99
N ILE A 27 4.37 13.76 14.18
CA ILE A 27 4.03 13.19 15.49
C ILE A 27 5.17 12.30 16.04
N ALA A 28 5.85 11.54 15.18
CA ALA A 28 7.02 10.77 15.61
C ALA A 28 8.11 11.66 16.20
N MET A 29 8.38 12.82 15.57
CA MET A 29 9.39 13.78 16.05
C MET A 29 8.93 14.49 17.32
N GLU A 30 7.65 14.83 17.44
CA GLU A 30 7.10 15.43 18.64
C GLU A 30 7.19 14.47 19.85
N CYS A 31 6.85 13.19 19.68
CA CYS A 31 6.96 12.18 20.73
C CYS A 31 8.42 12.00 21.15
N ALA A 32 9.34 11.94 20.18
CA ALA A 32 10.78 11.83 20.47
C ALA A 32 11.30 13.04 21.23
N ALA A 33 10.92 14.25 20.82
CA ALA A 33 11.34 15.49 21.50
C ALA A 33 10.85 15.58 22.96
N ARG A 34 9.68 14.99 23.26
CA ARG A 34 9.12 14.93 24.62
C ARG A 34 9.66 13.78 25.46
N GLY A 35 10.31 12.80 24.85
CA GLY A 35 10.75 11.60 25.54
C GLY A 35 9.59 10.66 25.92
N ASP A 36 8.48 10.69 25.18
CA ASP A 36 7.25 9.95 25.49
C ASP A 36 7.38 8.43 25.38
N ASN A 37 8.51 7.91 24.88
CA ASN A 37 8.72 6.49 24.58
C ASN A 37 7.64 5.90 23.64
N ILE A 38 7.14 6.72 22.71
CA ILE A 38 6.14 6.36 21.71
C ILE A 38 6.80 6.31 20.34
N ARG A 39 6.59 5.22 19.62
CA ARG A 39 6.97 5.08 18.23
C ARG A 39 5.77 5.32 17.32
N VAL A 40 5.95 6.08 16.25
CA VAL A 40 4.92 6.39 15.27
C VAL A 40 5.44 6.07 13.88
N ASN A 41 4.76 5.19 13.18
CA ASN A 41 5.12 4.77 11.83
C ASN A 41 3.85 4.75 10.95
N THR A 42 4.02 4.84 9.65
CA THR A 42 2.91 4.77 8.68
C THR A 42 3.04 3.54 7.81
N VAL A 43 1.90 2.90 7.48
CA VAL A 43 1.83 1.77 6.57
C VAL A 43 1.17 2.22 5.28
N HIS A 44 1.79 1.87 4.15
CA HIS A 44 1.34 2.25 2.81
C HIS A 44 1.03 1.00 1.97
N PRO A 45 -0.21 0.50 2.01
CA PRO A 45 -0.63 -0.66 1.24
C PRO A 45 -0.68 -0.38 -0.26
N GLY A 46 -0.42 -1.43 -1.06
CA GLY A 46 -0.69 -1.46 -2.49
C GLY A 46 -2.15 -1.79 -2.81
N VAL A 47 -2.37 -2.63 -3.83
CA VAL A 47 -3.67 -3.19 -4.20
C VAL A 47 -3.94 -4.38 -3.28
N ILE A 48 -4.90 -4.23 -2.37
CA ILE A 48 -5.24 -5.23 -1.35
C ILE A 48 -6.68 -5.68 -1.55
N ASP A 49 -6.92 -7.00 -1.53
CA ASP A 49 -8.24 -7.61 -1.64
C ASP A 49 -9.08 -7.28 -0.39
N THR A 50 -10.00 -6.33 -0.56
CA THR A 50 -10.90 -5.87 0.48
C THR A 50 -12.24 -5.43 -0.11
N PRO A 51 -13.33 -5.39 0.67
CA PRO A 51 -14.65 -4.95 0.19
C PRO A 51 -14.70 -3.50 -0.33
N ILE A 52 -13.64 -2.71 -0.16
CA ILE A 52 -13.60 -1.32 -0.63
C ILE A 52 -13.77 -1.23 -2.15
N TRP A 53 -13.26 -2.22 -2.88
CA TRP A 53 -13.29 -2.22 -4.34
C TRP A 53 -14.70 -2.27 -4.91
N GLY A 54 -15.63 -2.96 -4.24
CA GLY A 54 -17.05 -2.96 -4.59
C GLY A 54 -17.78 -1.63 -4.31
N LYS A 55 -17.14 -0.70 -3.60
CA LYS A 55 -17.68 0.64 -3.30
C LYS A 55 -17.11 1.73 -4.20
N ILE A 56 -16.07 1.42 -4.97
CA ILE A 56 -15.44 2.36 -5.89
C ILE A 56 -16.23 2.33 -7.20
N ARG A 57 -16.63 3.49 -7.68
CA ARG A 57 -17.27 3.61 -8.99
C ARG A 57 -16.25 3.24 -10.08
N PRO A 58 -16.62 2.36 -11.04
CA PRO A 58 -15.70 1.92 -12.09
C PRO A 58 -15.11 3.07 -12.91
N ASP A 59 -15.91 4.09 -13.20
CA ASP A 59 -15.48 5.29 -13.95
C ASP A 59 -14.41 6.14 -13.23
N LEU A 60 -14.31 6.02 -11.89
CA LEU A 60 -13.25 6.67 -11.11
C LEU A 60 -11.95 5.84 -11.10
N ALA A 61 -12.06 4.54 -11.24
CA ALA A 61 -10.88 3.66 -11.31
C ALA A 61 -10.22 3.67 -12.68
N ALA A 62 -11.04 3.70 -13.74
CA ALA A 62 -10.57 3.79 -15.14
C ALA A 62 -11.60 4.58 -15.97
N PRO A 63 -11.29 5.82 -16.39
CA PRO A 63 -12.21 6.63 -17.19
C PRO A 63 -12.70 5.88 -18.44
N GLY A 64 -14.04 5.85 -18.62
CA GLY A 64 -14.67 5.13 -19.73
C GLY A 64 -14.93 3.63 -19.46
N HIS A 65 -14.56 3.09 -18.30
CA HIS A 65 -14.88 1.73 -17.91
C HIS A 65 -16.19 1.69 -17.07
N ASN A 66 -17.15 0.88 -17.51
CA ASN A 66 -18.40 0.63 -16.81
C ASN A 66 -18.49 -0.79 -16.23
N ALA A 67 -17.47 -1.62 -16.46
CA ALA A 67 -17.42 -2.97 -15.91
C ALA A 67 -16.98 -2.97 -14.43
N PRO A 68 -17.38 -3.97 -13.63
CA PRO A 68 -16.86 -4.17 -12.29
C PRO A 68 -15.32 -4.21 -12.28
N ILE A 69 -14.73 -3.70 -11.21
CA ILE A 69 -13.27 -3.69 -11.04
C ILE A 69 -12.78 -5.11 -10.78
N ASP A 70 -11.96 -5.65 -11.68
CA ASP A 70 -11.23 -6.91 -11.46
C ASP A 70 -9.91 -6.60 -10.74
N ILE A 71 -9.91 -6.80 -9.43
CA ILE A 71 -8.73 -6.52 -8.59
C ILE A 71 -7.59 -7.50 -8.83
N GLU A 72 -7.89 -8.75 -9.24
CA GLU A 72 -6.87 -9.74 -9.57
C GLU A 72 -6.10 -9.35 -10.82
N GLU A 73 -6.81 -8.86 -11.85
CA GLU A 73 -6.17 -8.33 -13.04
C GLU A 73 -5.32 -7.10 -12.71
N ILE A 74 -5.86 -6.16 -11.92
CA ILE A 74 -5.11 -4.97 -11.49
C ILE A 74 -3.86 -5.38 -10.69
N GLY A 75 -3.98 -6.32 -9.76
CA GLY A 75 -2.85 -6.82 -8.98
C GLY A 75 -1.78 -7.44 -9.86
N ARG A 76 -2.18 -8.31 -10.80
CA ARG A 76 -1.26 -8.94 -11.76
C ARG A 76 -0.59 -7.94 -12.69
N ALA A 77 -1.32 -6.94 -13.15
CA ALA A 77 -0.80 -5.94 -14.08
C ALA A 77 0.13 -4.93 -13.40
N SER A 78 -0.19 -4.49 -12.18
CA SER A 78 0.50 -3.39 -11.51
C SER A 78 1.57 -3.83 -10.53
N ALA A 79 1.39 -4.94 -9.82
CA ALA A 79 2.35 -5.39 -8.81
C ALA A 79 3.45 -6.26 -9.44
N PRO A 80 4.74 -5.93 -9.25
CA PRO A 80 5.86 -6.80 -9.65
C PRO A 80 5.77 -8.24 -9.14
N LEU A 81 5.21 -8.46 -7.93
CA LEU A 81 4.96 -9.81 -7.41
C LEU A 81 3.83 -10.57 -8.14
N GLY A 82 3.12 -9.93 -9.09
CA GLY A 82 2.15 -10.56 -9.97
C GLY A 82 0.85 -11.00 -9.30
N ARG A 83 0.53 -10.50 -8.13
CA ARG A 83 -0.70 -10.82 -7.39
C ARG A 83 -1.26 -9.61 -6.65
N VAL A 84 -2.54 -9.69 -6.31
CA VAL A 84 -3.16 -8.79 -5.32
C VAL A 84 -2.63 -9.15 -3.91
N GLY A 85 -2.48 -8.15 -3.05
CA GLY A 85 -2.17 -8.38 -1.64
C GLY A 85 -3.41 -8.81 -0.85
N LYS A 86 -3.20 -9.54 0.24
CA LYS A 86 -4.26 -9.94 1.18
C LYS A 86 -4.25 -9.03 2.42
N PRO A 87 -5.37 -8.86 3.13
CA PRO A 87 -5.39 -8.14 4.41
C PRO A 87 -4.34 -8.64 5.40
N GLN A 88 -4.04 -9.95 5.38
CA GLN A 88 -3.01 -10.54 6.24
C GLN A 88 -1.59 -10.03 5.92
N ASP A 89 -1.29 -9.71 4.65
CA ASP A 89 0.01 -9.11 4.29
C ASP A 89 0.22 -7.78 5.03
N ILE A 90 -0.86 -6.99 5.17
CA ILE A 90 -0.82 -5.72 5.90
C ILE A 90 -0.78 -5.95 7.42
N ALA A 91 -1.59 -6.88 7.93
CA ALA A 91 -1.63 -7.20 9.36
C ALA A 91 -0.26 -7.66 9.88
N ASN A 92 0.47 -8.45 9.10
CA ASN A 92 1.83 -8.88 9.45
C ASN A 92 2.80 -7.71 9.58
N GLY A 93 2.73 -6.72 8.67
CA GLY A 93 3.53 -5.50 8.75
C GLY A 93 3.18 -4.64 9.97
N VAL A 94 1.88 -4.53 10.28
CA VAL A 94 1.42 -3.81 11.47
C VAL A 94 1.90 -4.52 12.74
N LEU A 95 1.80 -5.84 12.80
CA LEU A 95 2.30 -6.65 13.92
C LEU A 95 3.81 -6.43 14.14
N PHE A 96 4.60 -6.45 13.07
CA PHE A 96 6.02 -6.13 13.14
C PHE A 96 6.26 -4.75 13.76
N LEU A 97 5.58 -3.72 13.26
CA LEU A 97 5.73 -2.35 13.77
C LEU A 97 5.22 -2.19 15.21
N ALA A 98 4.27 -3.00 15.65
CA ALA A 98 3.74 -2.96 17.01
C ALA A 98 4.58 -3.76 18.02
N SER A 99 5.47 -4.62 17.55
CA SER A 99 6.30 -5.49 18.39
C SER A 99 7.66 -4.87 18.73
N ASP A 100 8.37 -5.49 19.68
CA ASP A 100 9.73 -5.12 20.07
C ASP A 100 10.75 -5.35 18.95
N ALA A 101 10.42 -6.17 17.93
CA ALA A 101 11.28 -6.37 16.76
C ALA A 101 11.53 -5.07 15.99
N SER A 102 10.70 -4.04 16.20
CA SER A 102 10.84 -2.72 15.59
C SER A 102 11.12 -1.61 16.62
N ASN A 103 11.70 -1.93 17.77
CA ASN A 103 11.88 -0.99 18.88
C ASN A 103 12.75 0.23 18.54
N TYR A 104 13.57 0.16 17.50
CA TYR A 104 14.40 1.26 17.01
C TYR A 104 13.88 1.89 15.70
N ILE A 105 12.59 1.68 15.39
CA ILE A 105 11.94 2.18 14.19
C ILE A 105 10.83 3.17 14.55
N THR A 106 11.03 4.47 14.22
CA THR A 106 10.01 5.51 14.35
C THR A 106 10.13 6.50 13.18
N GLY A 107 9.03 7.14 12.79
CA GLY A 107 8.97 8.08 11.67
C GLY A 107 9.10 7.40 10.29
N THR A 108 9.05 6.05 10.21
CA THR A 108 9.23 5.33 8.95
C THR A 108 7.93 5.18 8.17
N GLU A 109 8.09 4.89 6.90
CA GLU A 109 7.04 4.51 5.96
C GLU A 109 7.23 3.04 5.58
N LEU A 110 6.40 2.16 6.10
CA LEU A 110 6.42 0.75 5.70
C LEU A 110 5.51 0.56 4.49
N VAL A 111 6.12 0.38 3.32
CA VAL A 111 5.41 0.11 2.08
C VAL A 111 5.19 -1.39 1.94
N ILE A 112 3.92 -1.81 1.71
CA ILE A 112 3.51 -3.20 1.52
C ILE A 112 2.63 -3.24 0.27
N ASP A 113 3.25 -3.27 -0.90
CA ASP A 113 2.56 -3.00 -2.17
C ASP A 113 2.91 -3.98 -3.31
N GLY A 114 3.61 -5.06 -3.00
CA GLY A 114 4.04 -6.02 -4.00
C GLY A 114 5.05 -5.46 -5.02
N GLY A 115 5.73 -4.36 -4.66
CA GLY A 115 6.75 -3.71 -5.48
C GLY A 115 6.23 -2.60 -6.41
N ILE A 116 4.96 -2.22 -6.31
CA ILE A 116 4.33 -1.21 -7.21
C ILE A 116 5.10 0.11 -7.21
N THR A 117 5.63 0.55 -6.07
CA THR A 117 6.40 1.79 -5.95
C THR A 117 7.91 1.57 -6.04
N GLY A 118 8.37 0.33 -6.09
CA GLY A 118 9.80 -0.01 -6.13
C GLY A 118 10.46 0.21 -7.49
N GLY A 119 9.67 0.35 -8.56
CA GLY A 119 10.15 0.56 -9.92
C GLY A 119 9.40 -0.28 -10.95
N ALA A 120 9.97 -0.35 -12.16
CA ALA A 120 9.43 -1.16 -13.25
C ALA A 120 10.25 -2.43 -13.43
N ILE A 121 9.57 -3.53 -13.80
CA ILE A 121 10.24 -4.77 -14.21
C ILE A 121 10.05 -5.00 -15.71
N ALA A 122 11.09 -5.43 -16.39
CA ALA A 122 10.98 -5.94 -17.76
C ALA A 122 10.43 -7.38 -17.68
N ARG A 123 9.13 -7.56 -17.95
CA ARG A 123 8.53 -8.90 -18.00
C ARG A 123 8.94 -9.60 -19.30
N ARG A 124 9.65 -10.69 -19.19
CA ARG A 124 10.03 -11.55 -20.33
C ARG A 124 9.08 -12.75 -20.38
N GLY A 125 7.87 -12.57 -20.92
CA GLY A 125 6.88 -13.62 -21.06
C GLY A 125 5.91 -13.75 -19.87
N PRO A 126 5.02 -14.77 -19.88
CA PRO A 126 4.09 -15.05 -18.78
C PRO A 126 4.83 -15.34 -17.49
N LEU A 127 4.28 -14.94 -16.37
CA LEU A 127 4.79 -15.36 -15.05
C LEU A 127 4.66 -16.90 -14.97
N ALA A 128 5.72 -17.57 -14.54
CA ALA A 128 5.62 -19.00 -14.22
C ALA A 128 4.56 -19.22 -13.12
N ALA A 129 3.76 -20.26 -13.25
CA ALA A 129 2.84 -20.68 -12.20
C ALA A 129 3.65 -20.97 -10.93
N ARG A 130 3.08 -20.62 -9.78
CA ARG A 130 3.72 -20.96 -8.51
C ARG A 130 3.42 -22.40 -8.15
N PRO A 131 4.32 -23.07 -7.41
CA PRO A 131 4.07 -24.44 -6.92
C PRO A 131 2.79 -24.57 -6.08
N GLU A 132 2.30 -23.50 -5.49
CA GLU A 132 1.07 -23.46 -4.66
C GLU A 132 -0.22 -23.27 -5.50
N ASP A 133 -0.10 -23.11 -6.81
CA ASP A 133 -1.25 -22.99 -7.72
C ASP A 133 -1.63 -24.38 -8.35
N GLU A 134 -0.89 -25.48 -8.00
CA GLU A 134 -1.17 -26.86 -8.33
C GLU A 134 -1.81 -27.62 -7.14
#